data_f101531230747df0fdb74dc325b628f6
#
_entry.id   f101531230747df0fdb74dc325b628f6
#
_cell.length_a   1.000
_cell.length_b   1.000
_cell.length_c   1.000
_cell.angle_alpha   90.00
_cell.angle_beta   90.00
_cell.angle_gamma   90.00
#
_symmetry.space_group_name_H-M   'P 1'
#
loop_
_entity.id
_entity.type
_entity.pdbx_description
1 polymer ?
#
loop_
_entity_poly.entity_id
_entity_poly.type
_entity_poly.pdbx_seq_one_letter_code
_entity_poly.pdbx_strand_id
1 'polypeptide(L)'
;MGSENLLNLVEKSVIGGKFSKLRGRKGEIIKILPFLFLLFPCYLGAFEYYNQVDKYDIYFSKYSKSYFGPDFDWRFFKAQAIAESRLQPDAESEDGAVGIMQLLPRTFKHLISKNPEINGDIRKPRCNIEAGIYYDKLLWDEWDADRPFRDRINFMFASYNAGKNTILEAQQIAMEKGLDPFLWKSIKEVLSLVKGGDSRETISYVAEIHRIRKALR
;
A
#
# COMPACT_ATOMS: atom_id res chain seq x y z
N MET A 1 23.09 -7.72 -28.57
CA MET A 1 22.71 -8.23 -27.21
C MET A 1 21.90 -7.16 -26.56
N GLY A 2 20.60 -7.38 -26.48
CA GLY A 2 19.56 -6.38 -26.51
C GLY A 2 19.21 -5.77 -25.18
N SER A 3 18.59 -4.62 -25.26
CA SER A 3 18.02 -3.78 -24.21
C SER A 3 17.03 -4.50 -23.26
N GLU A 4 16.46 -5.63 -23.66
CA GLU A 4 15.55 -6.44 -22.83
C GLU A 4 16.23 -7.12 -21.63
N ASN A 5 17.52 -7.45 -21.71
CA ASN A 5 18.23 -8.09 -20.60
C ASN A 5 18.60 -7.12 -19.46
N LEU A 6 18.74 -5.83 -19.74
CA LEU A 6 19.03 -4.83 -18.72
C LEU A 6 17.78 -4.45 -17.92
N LEU A 7 16.63 -4.36 -18.59
CA LEU A 7 15.33 -4.11 -17.92
C LEU A 7 14.97 -5.26 -16.97
N ASN A 8 15.14 -6.51 -17.38
CA ASN A 8 14.88 -7.68 -16.53
C ASN A 8 15.85 -7.80 -15.34
N LEU A 9 17.10 -7.33 -15.48
CA LEU A 9 18.06 -7.30 -14.36
C LEU A 9 17.76 -6.17 -13.37
N VAL A 10 17.32 -5.01 -13.86
CA VAL A 10 16.89 -3.87 -13.04
C VAL A 10 15.58 -4.19 -12.32
N GLU A 11 14.61 -4.83 -13.00
CA GLU A 11 13.38 -5.29 -12.36
C GLU A 11 13.64 -6.27 -11.22
N LYS A 12 14.49 -7.28 -11.41
CA LYS A 12 14.85 -8.24 -10.34
C LYS A 12 15.59 -7.60 -9.16
N SER A 13 16.36 -6.53 -9.39
CA SER A 13 17.11 -5.83 -8.34
C SER A 13 16.26 -4.85 -7.53
N VAL A 14 15.25 -4.25 -8.15
CA VAL A 14 14.34 -3.28 -7.51
C VAL A 14 13.12 -3.95 -6.89
N ILE A 15 12.75 -5.14 -7.37
CA ILE A 15 11.55 -5.91 -7.03
C ILE A 15 11.70 -6.68 -5.71
N GLY A 16 12.93 -7.08 -5.37
CA GLY A 16 13.18 -7.76 -4.10
C GLY A 16 13.41 -6.74 -2.98
N GLY A 17 12.38 -6.31 -2.28
CA GLY A 17 12.46 -5.44 -1.10
C GLY A 17 13.27 -5.99 0.09
N LYS A 18 14.31 -6.74 -0.18
CA LYS A 18 15.36 -7.12 0.78
C LYS A 18 16.66 -6.44 0.36
N PHE A 19 16.99 -5.34 1.04
CA PHE A 19 18.37 -4.99 1.23
C PHE A 19 19.04 -6.08 2.08
N SER A 20 19.37 -7.22 1.46
CA SER A 20 20.30 -8.16 2.05
C SER A 20 21.62 -7.42 2.20
N LYS A 21 22.07 -7.27 3.45
CA LYS A 21 23.40 -6.79 3.80
C LYS A 21 24.44 -7.59 2.98
N LEU A 22 24.89 -7.03 1.88
CA LEU A 22 26.12 -7.46 1.23
C LEU A 22 27.27 -7.04 2.15
N ARG A 23 27.63 -7.95 3.06
CA ARG A 23 28.80 -7.83 3.91
C ARG A 23 30.01 -8.20 3.06
N GLY A 24 30.55 -7.21 2.35
CA GLY A 24 31.84 -7.32 1.69
C GLY A 24 32.93 -7.57 2.74
N ARG A 25 33.76 -8.57 2.50
CA ARG A 25 34.99 -8.78 3.24
C ARG A 25 35.92 -7.59 3.02
N LYS A 26 36.34 -6.96 4.16
CA LYS A 26 37.30 -5.85 4.27
C LYS A 26 36.77 -4.46 3.85
N GLY A 27 36.30 -3.69 4.83
CA GLY A 27 36.70 -2.31 5.16
C GLY A 27 36.54 -1.19 4.12
N GLU A 28 35.96 -1.39 2.94
CA GLU A 28 35.76 -0.32 1.94
C GLU A 28 34.33 0.16 1.96
N ILE A 29 34.15 1.42 2.38
CA ILE A 29 32.88 2.14 2.22
C ILE A 29 32.74 2.45 0.72
N ILE A 30 31.99 1.60 0.01
CA ILE A 30 31.60 1.87 -1.37
C ILE A 30 30.66 3.08 -1.33
N LYS A 31 31.15 4.23 -1.78
CA LYS A 31 30.35 5.44 -1.97
C LYS A 31 29.36 5.22 -3.11
N ILE A 32 28.16 4.74 -2.81
CA ILE A 32 27.05 4.49 -3.78
C ILE A 32 26.27 5.79 -4.08
N LEU A 33 26.79 6.96 -3.69
CA LEU A 33 26.06 8.23 -3.81
C LEU A 33 25.82 8.77 -5.24
N PRO A 34 26.62 8.48 -6.29
CA PRO A 34 26.32 9.01 -7.62
C PRO A 34 25.35 8.14 -8.44
N PHE A 35 25.08 6.89 -8.06
CA PHE A 35 24.22 5.98 -8.84
C PHE A 35 22.73 6.19 -8.58
N LEU A 36 22.36 6.78 -7.44
CA LEU A 36 20.96 7.04 -7.08
C LEU A 36 20.32 8.14 -7.97
N PHE A 37 21.13 9.05 -8.49
CA PHE A 37 20.65 10.17 -9.32
C PHE A 37 20.30 9.77 -10.75
N LEU A 38 20.88 8.68 -11.27
CA LEU A 38 20.59 8.17 -12.62
C LEU A 38 19.33 7.29 -12.69
N LEU A 39 18.80 6.85 -11.53
CA LEU A 39 17.57 6.03 -11.47
C LEU A 39 16.28 6.89 -11.33
N PHE A 40 16.40 8.19 -11.07
CA PHE A 40 15.27 9.09 -10.89
C PHE A 40 14.36 9.22 -12.12
N PRO A 41 14.89 9.28 -13.38
CA PRO A 41 14.04 9.29 -14.57
C PRO A 41 13.32 7.96 -14.83
N CYS A 42 13.94 6.83 -14.48
CA CYS A 42 13.32 5.50 -14.60
C CYS A 42 12.12 5.32 -13.67
N TYR A 43 12.14 5.98 -12.53
CA TYR A 43 11.06 5.87 -11.51
C TYR A 43 9.79 6.63 -11.93
N LEU A 44 9.92 7.77 -12.61
CA LEU A 44 8.78 8.51 -13.15
C LEU A 44 8.12 7.77 -14.34
N GLY A 45 8.91 7.12 -15.19
CA GLY A 45 8.39 6.31 -16.30
C GLY A 45 7.68 5.03 -15.87
N ALA A 46 8.05 4.46 -14.72
CA ALA A 46 7.41 3.25 -14.20
C ALA A 46 5.93 3.48 -13.81
N PHE A 47 5.58 4.67 -13.29
CA PHE A 47 4.19 4.96 -12.96
C PHE A 47 3.35 5.34 -14.17
N GLU A 48 3.96 5.88 -15.22
CA GLU A 48 3.28 6.19 -16.47
C GLU A 48 2.80 4.91 -17.19
N TYR A 49 3.52 3.80 -17.02
CA TYR A 49 3.10 2.48 -17.48
C TYR A 49 1.72 2.08 -16.90
N TYR A 50 1.45 2.35 -15.63
CA TYR A 50 0.18 1.98 -15.00
C TYR A 50 -1.03 2.77 -15.49
N ASN A 51 -0.83 3.90 -16.18
CA ASN A 51 -1.91 4.60 -16.89
C ASN A 51 -2.44 3.80 -18.09
N GLN A 52 -1.62 2.88 -18.64
CA GLN A 52 -2.00 2.02 -19.77
C GLN A 52 -2.57 0.66 -19.30
N VAL A 53 -2.42 0.32 -18.01
CA VAL A 53 -2.98 -0.89 -17.42
C VAL A 53 -4.38 -0.58 -16.89
N ASP A 54 -5.39 -0.66 -17.76
CA ASP A 54 -6.78 -0.30 -17.46
C ASP A 54 -7.72 -1.48 -17.22
N LYS A 55 -7.27 -2.71 -17.50
CA LYS A 55 -8.10 -3.93 -17.43
C LYS A 55 -8.83 -4.15 -16.10
N TYR A 56 -8.38 -3.53 -15.00
CA TYR A 56 -8.99 -3.62 -13.69
C TYR A 56 -9.71 -2.35 -13.26
N ASP A 57 -9.60 -1.25 -14.01
CA ASP A 57 -10.14 0.06 -13.65
C ASP A 57 -11.65 0.04 -13.46
N ILE A 58 -12.35 -0.79 -14.24
CA ILE A 58 -13.78 -1.01 -14.09
C ILE A 58 -14.14 -1.55 -12.68
N TYR A 59 -13.31 -2.43 -12.11
CA TYR A 59 -13.55 -2.98 -10.77
C TYR A 59 -13.24 -1.93 -9.68
N PHE A 60 -12.11 -1.22 -9.80
CA PHE A 60 -11.77 -0.15 -8.87
C PHE A 60 -12.84 0.93 -8.84
N SER A 61 -13.27 1.42 -10.01
CA SER A 61 -14.31 2.43 -10.14
C SER A 61 -15.66 1.94 -9.60
N LYS A 62 -16.08 0.73 -9.97
CA LYS A 62 -17.35 0.15 -9.53
C LYS A 62 -17.42 0.03 -8.02
N TYR A 63 -16.43 -0.60 -7.38
CA TYR A 63 -16.47 -0.88 -5.95
C TYR A 63 -16.15 0.35 -5.10
N SER A 64 -15.31 1.27 -5.58
CA SER A 64 -15.16 2.60 -4.97
C SER A 64 -16.50 3.32 -4.89
N LYS A 65 -17.22 3.40 -6.02
CA LYS A 65 -18.54 4.02 -6.06
C LYS A 65 -19.54 3.32 -5.15
N SER A 66 -19.52 2.00 -5.10
CA SER A 66 -20.45 1.20 -4.28
C SER A 66 -20.25 1.44 -2.78
N TYR A 67 -19.00 1.49 -2.31
CA TYR A 67 -18.70 1.56 -0.88
C TYR A 67 -18.43 2.97 -0.35
N PHE A 68 -17.89 3.87 -1.18
CA PHE A 68 -17.48 5.22 -0.75
C PHE A 68 -18.31 6.34 -1.40
N GLY A 69 -19.15 6.01 -2.37
CA GLY A 69 -19.92 6.98 -3.14
C GLY A 69 -19.24 7.45 -4.42
N PRO A 70 -19.99 8.17 -5.28
CA PRO A 70 -19.54 8.53 -6.63
C PRO A 70 -18.39 9.55 -6.66
N ASP A 71 -18.26 10.35 -5.62
CA ASP A 71 -17.27 11.45 -5.54
C ASP A 71 -15.92 11.00 -4.99
N PHE A 72 -15.81 9.75 -4.50
CA PHE A 72 -14.54 9.24 -4.01
C PHE A 72 -13.63 8.85 -5.18
N ASP A 73 -12.40 9.31 -5.14
CA ASP A 73 -11.42 9.06 -6.19
C ASP A 73 -10.93 7.60 -6.17
N TRP A 74 -11.52 6.76 -7.01
CA TRP A 74 -11.19 5.34 -7.13
C TRP A 74 -9.71 5.03 -7.43
N ARG A 75 -8.97 6.02 -7.98
CA ARG A 75 -7.54 5.86 -8.28
C ARG A 75 -6.69 5.69 -7.03
N PHE A 76 -7.20 6.04 -5.85
CA PHE A 76 -6.55 5.69 -4.59
C PHE A 76 -6.43 4.18 -4.41
N PHE A 77 -7.48 3.42 -4.71
CA PHE A 77 -7.47 1.95 -4.60
C PHE A 77 -6.62 1.30 -5.68
N LYS A 78 -6.58 1.86 -6.89
CA LYS A 78 -5.62 1.42 -7.92
C LYS A 78 -4.19 1.69 -7.48
N ALA A 79 -3.91 2.85 -6.89
CA ALA A 79 -2.59 3.18 -6.37
C ALA A 79 -2.17 2.24 -5.23
N GLN A 80 -3.09 1.90 -4.34
CA GLN A 80 -2.88 0.92 -3.30
C GLN A 80 -2.56 -0.46 -3.91
N ALA A 81 -3.34 -0.95 -4.83
CA ALA A 81 -3.11 -2.22 -5.51
C ALA A 81 -1.77 -2.28 -6.27
N ILE A 82 -1.32 -1.14 -6.80
CA ILE A 82 0.03 -1.03 -7.39
C ILE A 82 1.09 -1.16 -6.30
N ALA A 83 0.91 -0.51 -5.15
CA ALA A 83 1.83 -0.63 -4.02
C ALA A 83 1.85 -2.05 -3.44
N GLU A 84 0.71 -2.74 -3.38
CA GLU A 84 0.57 -4.09 -2.85
C GLU A 84 1.21 -5.16 -3.75
N SER A 85 0.86 -5.19 -5.01
CA SER A 85 1.21 -6.30 -5.90
C SER A 85 1.67 -5.87 -7.30
N ARG A 86 1.71 -4.57 -7.61
CA ARG A 86 1.87 -4.05 -8.99
C ARG A 86 0.78 -4.54 -9.93
N LEU A 87 -0.44 -4.70 -9.43
CA LEU A 87 -1.59 -5.24 -10.15
C LEU A 87 -1.42 -6.70 -10.60
N GLN A 88 -0.57 -7.47 -9.94
CA GLN A 88 -0.34 -8.89 -10.27
C GLN A 88 -1.38 -9.77 -9.57
N PRO A 89 -2.25 -10.48 -10.32
CA PRO A 89 -3.33 -11.27 -9.72
C PRO A 89 -2.84 -12.52 -8.99
N ASP A 90 -1.69 -13.05 -9.39
CA ASP A 90 -1.11 -14.28 -8.85
C ASP A 90 -0.02 -13.99 -7.77
N ALA A 91 0.09 -12.72 -7.33
CA ALA A 91 1.06 -12.36 -6.29
C ALA A 91 0.73 -13.07 -4.98
N GLU A 92 1.76 -13.59 -4.31
CA GLU A 92 1.68 -14.20 -2.99
C GLU A 92 2.89 -13.76 -2.17
N SER A 93 2.65 -13.21 -0.97
CA SER A 93 3.71 -12.77 -0.07
C SER A 93 4.23 -13.94 0.79
N GLU A 94 5.38 -13.74 1.46
CA GLU A 94 5.94 -14.73 2.42
C GLU A 94 4.96 -15.01 3.58
N ASP A 95 4.12 -14.03 3.96
CA ASP A 95 3.10 -14.18 5.00
C ASP A 95 1.78 -14.77 4.48
N GLY A 96 1.73 -15.15 3.20
CA GLY A 96 0.58 -15.75 2.55
C GLY A 96 -0.53 -14.77 2.16
N ALA A 97 -0.23 -13.49 2.02
CA ALA A 97 -1.17 -12.52 1.43
C ALA A 97 -1.27 -12.76 -0.08
N VAL A 98 -2.49 -12.65 -0.64
CA VAL A 98 -2.82 -13.14 -1.98
C VAL A 98 -3.44 -12.06 -2.84
N GLY A 99 -3.01 -12.02 -4.11
CA GLY A 99 -3.68 -11.32 -5.19
C GLY A 99 -3.38 -9.82 -5.28
N ILE A 100 -4.16 -9.12 -6.07
CA ILE A 100 -3.95 -7.71 -6.44
C ILE A 100 -3.89 -6.79 -5.22
N MET A 101 -4.76 -7.02 -4.22
CA MET A 101 -4.87 -6.23 -3.00
C MET A 101 -4.17 -6.88 -1.79
N GLN A 102 -3.38 -7.95 -2.00
CA GLN A 102 -2.61 -8.66 -0.97
C GLN A 102 -3.40 -8.95 0.31
N LEU A 103 -4.55 -9.63 0.16
CA LEU A 103 -5.38 -10.01 1.28
C LEU A 103 -4.91 -11.32 1.91
N LEU A 104 -4.79 -11.35 3.24
CA LEU A 104 -4.61 -12.61 3.97
C LEU A 104 -5.88 -13.47 3.87
N PRO A 105 -5.78 -14.79 3.69
CA PRO A 105 -6.95 -15.68 3.59
C PRO A 105 -7.91 -15.57 4.80
N ARG A 106 -7.37 -15.39 6.01
CA ARG A 106 -8.18 -15.17 7.21
C ARG A 106 -8.99 -13.86 7.15
N THR A 107 -8.36 -12.78 6.64
CA THR A 107 -9.02 -11.48 6.46
C THR A 107 -10.11 -11.62 5.41
N PHE A 108 -9.81 -12.22 4.27
CA PHE A 108 -10.78 -12.46 3.22
C PHE A 108 -12.00 -13.25 3.73
N LYS A 109 -11.77 -14.34 4.46
CA LYS A 109 -12.86 -15.13 5.08
C LYS A 109 -13.72 -14.29 6.01
N HIS A 110 -13.13 -13.41 6.81
CA HIS A 110 -13.87 -12.48 7.67
C HIS A 110 -14.69 -11.49 6.84
N LEU A 111 -14.13 -10.91 5.77
CA LEU A 111 -14.82 -9.94 4.92
C LEU A 111 -16.06 -10.55 4.26
N ILE A 112 -15.96 -11.75 3.68
CA ILE A 112 -17.10 -12.43 3.06
C ILE A 112 -18.17 -12.84 4.09
N SER A 113 -17.79 -13.10 5.36
CA SER A 113 -18.77 -13.35 6.42
C SER A 113 -19.54 -12.09 6.84
N LYS A 114 -18.93 -10.91 6.66
CA LYS A 114 -19.55 -9.61 6.93
C LYS A 114 -20.38 -9.10 5.76
N ASN A 115 -19.95 -9.40 4.54
CA ASN A 115 -20.65 -9.03 3.32
C ASN A 115 -20.74 -10.22 2.36
N PRO A 116 -21.83 -11.02 2.45
CA PRO A 116 -22.02 -12.20 1.60
C PRO A 116 -22.18 -11.90 0.10
N GLU A 117 -22.35 -10.65 -0.31
CA GLU A 117 -22.34 -10.24 -1.73
C GLU A 117 -20.95 -10.39 -2.36
N ILE A 118 -19.90 -10.29 -1.54
CA ILE A 118 -18.53 -10.61 -1.96
C ILE A 118 -18.42 -12.12 -2.09
N ASN A 119 -18.53 -12.62 -3.32
CA ASN A 119 -18.51 -14.05 -3.59
C ASN A 119 -17.44 -14.42 -4.60
N GLY A 120 -16.85 -15.60 -4.41
CA GLY A 120 -15.83 -16.15 -5.29
C GLY A 120 -14.49 -16.39 -4.60
N ASP A 121 -13.47 -16.62 -5.40
CA ASP A 121 -12.14 -16.98 -4.96
C ASP A 121 -11.29 -15.72 -4.75
N ILE A 122 -10.51 -15.71 -3.66
CA ILE A 122 -9.54 -14.66 -3.32
C ILE A 122 -8.53 -14.41 -4.46
N ARG A 123 -8.21 -15.40 -5.28
CA ARG A 123 -7.29 -15.30 -6.43
C ARG A 123 -7.92 -14.67 -7.66
N LYS A 124 -9.25 -14.50 -7.69
CA LYS A 124 -9.93 -13.84 -8.80
C LYS A 124 -9.84 -12.32 -8.66
N PRO A 125 -9.28 -11.60 -9.67
CA PRO A 125 -9.06 -10.14 -9.59
C PRO A 125 -10.27 -9.36 -9.13
N ARG A 126 -11.45 -9.63 -9.71
CA ARG A 126 -12.70 -8.97 -9.34
C ARG A 126 -12.99 -9.11 -7.84
N CYS A 127 -12.94 -10.34 -7.34
CA CYS A 127 -13.29 -10.64 -5.97
C CYS A 127 -12.25 -10.10 -4.98
N ASN A 128 -10.97 -10.19 -5.33
CA ASN A 128 -9.86 -9.68 -4.54
C ASN A 128 -9.93 -8.14 -4.39
N ILE A 129 -10.18 -7.43 -5.51
CA ILE A 129 -10.33 -5.97 -5.53
C ILE A 129 -11.57 -5.56 -4.72
N GLU A 130 -12.72 -6.23 -4.93
CA GLU A 130 -13.94 -5.96 -4.19
C GLU A 130 -13.74 -6.09 -2.68
N ALA A 131 -13.14 -7.21 -2.25
CA ALA A 131 -12.87 -7.47 -0.84
C ALA A 131 -11.85 -6.48 -0.24
N GLY A 132 -10.80 -6.10 -1.00
CA GLY A 132 -9.82 -5.11 -0.56
C GLY A 132 -10.45 -3.74 -0.34
N ILE A 133 -11.26 -3.24 -1.29
CA ILE A 133 -11.96 -1.96 -1.17
C ILE A 133 -13.01 -2.01 -0.04
N TYR A 134 -13.68 -3.14 0.15
CA TYR A 134 -14.58 -3.31 1.29
C TYR A 134 -13.84 -3.29 2.63
N TYR A 135 -12.63 -3.87 2.68
CA TYR A 135 -11.79 -3.78 3.88
C TYR A 135 -11.38 -2.34 4.17
N ASP A 136 -10.97 -1.59 3.13
CA ASP A 136 -10.72 -0.15 3.26
C ASP A 136 -11.95 0.62 3.76
N LYS A 137 -13.16 0.26 3.29
CA LYS A 137 -14.40 0.87 3.79
C LYS A 137 -14.60 0.62 5.29
N LEU A 138 -14.38 -0.61 5.76
CA LEU A 138 -14.48 -0.90 7.19
C LEU A 138 -13.45 -0.09 8.00
N LEU A 139 -12.23 0.03 7.51
CA LEU A 139 -11.20 0.85 8.14
C LEU A 139 -11.53 2.35 8.07
N TRP A 140 -12.07 2.83 6.96
CA TRP A 140 -12.54 4.20 6.81
C TRP A 140 -13.62 4.56 7.83
N ASP A 141 -14.55 3.65 8.10
CA ASP A 141 -15.64 3.88 9.06
C ASP A 141 -15.14 3.89 10.50
N GLU A 142 -14.10 3.15 10.82
CA GLU A 142 -13.43 3.22 12.14
C GLU A 142 -12.79 4.60 12.39
N TRP A 143 -12.41 5.30 11.33
CA TRP A 143 -11.74 6.60 11.40
C TRP A 143 -12.68 7.77 11.10
N ASP A 144 -13.95 7.70 11.53
CA ASP A 144 -14.99 8.69 11.23
C ASP A 144 -14.95 9.94 12.13
N ALA A 145 -14.12 9.96 13.18
CA ALA A 145 -13.91 11.13 14.02
C ALA A 145 -13.55 12.37 13.17
N ASP A 146 -13.87 13.56 13.69
CA ASP A 146 -13.60 14.83 13.02
C ASP A 146 -12.10 15.02 12.76
N ARG A 147 -11.72 14.74 11.54
CA ARG A 147 -10.35 14.89 11.04
C ARG A 147 -10.34 15.31 9.57
N PRO A 148 -9.26 15.95 9.09
CA PRO A 148 -9.12 16.30 7.69
C PRO A 148 -9.23 15.05 6.81
N PHE A 149 -9.93 15.17 5.68
CA PHE A 149 -10.14 14.06 4.72
C PHE A 149 -8.84 13.32 4.36
N ARG A 150 -7.76 14.09 4.14
CA ARG A 150 -6.44 13.51 3.82
C ARG A 150 -5.87 12.67 4.97
N ASP A 151 -6.07 13.10 6.21
CA ASP A 151 -5.61 12.34 7.37
C ASP A 151 -6.44 11.06 7.52
N ARG A 152 -7.76 11.11 7.32
CA ARG A 152 -8.63 9.93 7.33
C ARG A 152 -8.18 8.88 6.30
N ILE A 153 -7.84 9.30 5.07
CA ILE A 153 -7.24 8.42 4.05
C ILE A 153 -5.93 7.79 4.55
N ASN A 154 -5.06 8.58 5.17
CA ASN A 154 -3.78 8.09 5.68
C ASN A 154 -3.96 7.05 6.79
N PHE A 155 -4.90 7.29 7.70
CA PHE A 155 -5.26 6.35 8.76
C PHE A 155 -5.82 5.04 8.19
N MET A 156 -6.67 5.11 7.19
CA MET A 156 -7.21 3.95 6.49
C MET A 156 -6.09 3.09 5.89
N PHE A 157 -5.22 3.67 5.06
CA PHE A 157 -4.12 2.93 4.43
C PHE A 157 -3.08 2.44 5.45
N ALA A 158 -2.74 3.23 6.46
CA ALA A 158 -1.84 2.80 7.52
C ALA A 158 -2.41 1.59 8.28
N SER A 159 -3.72 1.59 8.53
CA SER A 159 -4.41 0.47 9.19
C SER A 159 -4.51 -0.77 8.31
N TYR A 160 -4.60 -0.60 7.00
CA TYR A 160 -4.55 -1.72 6.05
C TYR A 160 -3.20 -2.44 6.13
N ASN A 161 -2.11 -1.69 6.10
CA ASN A 161 -0.75 -2.23 6.12
C ASN A 161 -0.32 -2.74 7.51
N ALA A 162 -0.42 -1.89 8.54
CA ALA A 162 0.09 -2.21 9.89
C ALA A 162 -0.93 -2.91 10.80
N GLY A 163 -2.20 -2.94 10.39
CA GLY A 163 -3.31 -3.34 11.23
C GLY A 163 -3.89 -2.20 12.07
N LYS A 164 -5.22 -2.20 12.22
CA LYS A 164 -5.96 -1.16 12.96
C LYS A 164 -5.44 -0.95 14.39
N ASN A 165 -5.15 -2.03 15.10
CA ASN A 165 -4.73 -1.95 16.50
C ASN A 165 -3.39 -1.22 16.67
N THR A 166 -2.47 -1.38 15.72
CA THR A 166 -1.19 -0.64 15.70
C THR A 166 -1.43 0.87 15.60
N ILE A 167 -2.38 1.29 14.78
CA ILE A 167 -2.69 2.72 14.62
C ILE A 167 -3.47 3.26 15.82
N LEU A 168 -4.34 2.47 16.45
CA LEU A 168 -4.98 2.84 17.71
C LEU A 168 -3.98 3.02 18.85
N GLU A 169 -3.00 2.13 18.98
CA GLU A 169 -1.91 2.27 19.95
C GLU A 169 -1.08 3.53 19.67
N ALA A 170 -0.76 3.81 18.42
CA ALA A 170 -0.08 5.04 18.03
C ALA A 170 -0.89 6.30 18.39
N GLN A 171 -2.21 6.28 18.21
CA GLN A 171 -3.08 7.39 18.66
C GLN A 171 -3.00 7.60 20.17
N GLN A 172 -3.04 6.51 20.96
CA GLN A 172 -2.95 6.60 22.41
C GLN A 172 -1.61 7.22 22.82
N ILE A 173 -0.49 6.77 22.23
CA ILE A 173 0.83 7.35 22.50
C ILE A 173 0.90 8.83 22.10
N ALA A 174 0.27 9.20 20.98
CA ALA A 174 0.21 10.61 20.55
C ALA A 174 -0.52 11.48 21.60
N MET A 175 -1.66 11.01 22.11
CA MET A 175 -2.40 11.69 23.19
C MET A 175 -1.54 11.85 24.46
N GLU A 176 -0.87 10.79 24.90
CA GLU A 176 0.01 10.82 26.08
C GLU A 176 1.18 11.80 25.93
N LYS A 177 1.61 12.07 24.70
CA LYS A 177 2.65 13.05 24.36
C LYS A 177 2.11 14.46 24.12
N GLY A 178 0.81 14.69 24.27
CA GLY A 178 0.19 15.99 24.01
C GLY A 178 0.13 16.37 22.53
N LEU A 179 0.24 15.39 21.64
CA LEU A 179 0.09 15.57 20.19
C LEU A 179 -1.39 15.38 19.81
N ASP A 180 -1.81 16.03 18.72
CA ASP A 180 -3.15 15.82 18.17
C ASP A 180 -3.27 14.41 17.57
N PRO A 181 -4.07 13.49 18.17
CA PRO A 181 -4.16 12.09 17.75
C PRO A 181 -4.94 11.90 16.45
N PHE A 182 -5.60 12.94 15.93
CA PHE A 182 -6.39 12.87 14.69
C PHE A 182 -5.57 13.23 13.46
N LEU A 183 -4.34 13.73 13.62
CA LEU A 183 -3.47 14.12 12.52
C LEU A 183 -2.43 13.02 12.20
N TRP A 184 -2.33 12.67 10.93
CA TRP A 184 -1.32 11.71 10.45
C TRP A 184 0.11 12.10 10.78
N LYS A 185 0.37 13.41 10.85
CA LYS A 185 1.68 13.93 11.29
C LYS A 185 2.06 13.41 12.66
N SER A 186 1.14 13.47 13.61
CA SER A 186 1.35 13.01 14.99
C SER A 186 1.56 11.50 15.06
N ILE A 187 0.78 10.73 14.28
CA ILE A 187 0.93 9.28 14.21
C ILE A 187 2.32 8.89 13.68
N LYS A 188 2.78 9.53 12.60
CA LYS A 188 4.12 9.27 12.06
C LYS A 188 5.24 9.50 13.09
N GLU A 189 5.07 10.49 13.95
CA GLU A 189 6.08 10.84 14.97
C GLU A 189 6.20 9.76 16.04
N VAL A 190 5.10 9.10 16.38
CA VAL A 190 5.05 8.12 17.48
C VAL A 190 5.01 6.66 17.03
N LEU A 191 4.77 6.39 15.75
CA LEU A 191 4.54 5.04 15.25
C LEU A 191 5.70 4.08 15.54
N SER A 192 6.93 4.59 15.62
CA SER A 192 8.12 3.80 15.98
C SER A 192 8.16 3.37 17.45
N LEU A 193 7.29 3.91 18.29
CA LEU A 193 7.15 3.55 19.69
C LEU A 193 6.19 2.39 19.90
N VAL A 194 5.35 2.09 18.92
CA VAL A 194 4.45 0.94 18.93
C VAL A 194 5.26 -0.34 18.75
N LYS A 195 5.04 -1.32 19.64
CA LYS A 195 5.76 -2.58 19.59
C LYS A 195 5.26 -3.48 18.45
N GLY A 196 6.20 -4.12 17.76
CA GLY A 196 5.89 -5.21 16.79
C GLY A 196 5.53 -4.78 15.38
N GLY A 197 5.54 -3.47 15.05
CA GLY A 197 5.31 -2.97 13.71
C GLY A 197 6.57 -2.39 13.05
N ASP A 198 6.69 -2.48 11.73
CA ASP A 198 7.67 -1.69 10.97
C ASP A 198 7.08 -0.32 10.62
N SER A 199 7.36 0.67 11.49
CA SER A 199 6.88 2.03 11.32
C SER A 199 7.35 2.67 10.01
N ARG A 200 8.55 2.32 9.54
CA ARG A 200 9.11 2.87 8.28
C ARG A 200 8.40 2.30 7.08
N GLU A 201 8.08 1.01 7.11
CA GLU A 201 7.29 0.37 6.08
C GLU A 201 5.92 1.03 5.95
N THR A 202 5.19 1.17 7.04
CA THR A 202 3.84 1.77 7.05
C THR A 202 3.85 3.23 6.57
N ILE A 203 4.79 4.04 7.04
CA ILE A 203 4.92 5.44 6.60
C ILE A 203 5.24 5.52 5.11
N SER A 204 6.14 4.66 4.63
CA SER A 204 6.53 4.60 3.23
C SER A 204 5.39 4.12 2.33
N TYR A 205 4.62 3.14 2.79
CA TYR A 205 3.44 2.62 2.10
C TYR A 205 2.39 3.72 1.85
N VAL A 206 2.02 4.47 2.90
CA VAL A 206 1.07 5.58 2.76
C VAL A 206 1.60 6.66 1.80
N ALA A 207 2.89 7.02 1.92
CA ALA A 207 3.50 8.00 1.03
C ALA A 207 3.55 7.53 -0.42
N GLU A 208 3.82 6.24 -0.64
CA GLU A 208 3.87 5.60 -1.96
C GLU A 208 2.52 5.64 -2.64
N ILE A 209 1.43 5.29 -1.95
CA ILE A 209 0.07 5.36 -2.49
C ILE A 209 -0.26 6.77 -2.98
N HIS A 210 0.04 7.80 -2.19
CA HIS A 210 -0.19 9.19 -2.62
C HIS A 210 0.64 9.56 -3.84
N ARG A 211 1.89 9.11 -3.92
CA ARG A 211 2.78 9.37 -5.05
C ARG A 211 2.26 8.71 -6.32
N ILE A 212 1.86 7.45 -6.24
CA ILE A 212 1.28 6.70 -7.36
C ILE A 212 -0.03 7.36 -7.78
N ARG A 213 -0.94 7.67 -6.82
CA ARG A 213 -2.21 8.30 -7.10
C ARG A 213 -2.04 9.61 -7.88
N LYS A 214 -1.03 10.42 -7.53
CA LYS A 214 -0.74 11.68 -8.21
C LYS A 214 -0.28 11.47 -9.67
N ALA A 215 0.36 10.35 -9.96
CA ALA A 215 0.84 9.99 -11.30
C ALA A 215 -0.24 9.34 -12.18
N LEU A 216 -1.31 8.78 -11.58
CA LEU A 216 -2.45 8.21 -12.31
C LEU A 216 -3.36 9.33 -12.84
N ARG A 217 -3.76 9.23 -14.12
CA ARG A 217 -4.63 10.15 -14.85
C ARG A 217 -6.08 9.76 -14.79
#